data_eb8f5fa356c8c72258a1dfe1e5d58b35
#
_entry.id   eb8f5fa356c8c72258a1dfe1e5d58b35
#
_cell.length_a   1.000
_cell.length_b   1.000
_cell.length_c   1.000
_cell.angle_alpha   90.00
_cell.angle_beta   90.00
_cell.angle_gamma   90.00
#
_symmetry.space_group_name_H-M   'P 1'
#
loop_
_entity.id
_entity.type
_entity.pdbx_description
1 polymer ?
#
loop_
_entity_poly.entity_id
_entity_poly.type
_entity_poly.pdbx_seq_one_letter_code
_entity_poly.pdbx_strand_id
1 'polypeptide(L)'
;MENSSNQVLALLGPTNTGKTYVAIEKMLKYESGIFGFPLRLLAREVYDKCVSIVGSDRVALITGEEKIIPSSADYFICTVESMPKDKNVDFVGIDEIQMLSLIHI
;
A
#
# COMPACT_ATOMS: atom_id res chain seq x y z
N MET A 1 -18.98 6.96 -15.02
CA MET A 1 -18.82 6.96 -14.32
C MET A 1 -17.79 7.26 -13.85
N GLU A 2 -17.53 7.63 -13.51
CA GLU A 2 -16.73 7.85 -13.05
C GLU A 2 -16.09 7.44 -12.26
N ASN A 3 -15.39 7.27 -12.37
CA ASN A 3 -14.85 6.51 -11.64
C ASN A 3 -13.86 6.92 -10.70
N SER A 4 -13.13 7.97 -10.85
CA SER A 4 -12.19 8.48 -9.89
C SER A 4 -12.89 8.85 -8.60
N SER A 5 -14.13 9.17 -8.67
CA SER A 5 -14.86 9.50 -7.45
C SER A 5 -15.12 8.27 -6.59
N ASN A 6 -14.80 7.10 -7.09
CA ASN A 6 -15.01 5.87 -6.33
C ASN A 6 -13.78 5.37 -5.63
N GLN A 7 -12.70 6.12 -5.67
CA GLN A 7 -11.50 5.70 -4.94
C GLN A 7 -11.75 5.72 -3.44
N VAL A 8 -11.19 4.74 -2.76
CA VAL A 8 -11.26 4.64 -1.31
C VAL A 8 -9.91 5.03 -0.75
N LEU A 9 -9.91 5.96 0.19
CA LEU A 9 -8.70 6.40 0.85
C LEU A 9 -8.72 5.93 2.30
N ALA A 10 -7.67 5.26 2.73
CA ALA A 10 -7.55 4.79 4.10
C ALA A 10 -6.29 5.36 4.72
N LEU A 11 -6.43 6.03 5.85
CA LEU A 11 -5.32 6.54 6.63
C LEU A 11 -5.32 5.82 7.96
N LEU A 12 -4.19 5.21 8.29
CA LEU A 12 -4.08 4.41 9.50
C LEU A 12 -3.46 5.26 10.59
N GLY A 13 -4.14 5.30 11.72
CA GLY A 13 -3.64 6.03 12.86
C GLY A 13 -2.51 5.31 13.56
N PRO A 14 -2.01 5.88 14.63
CA PRO A 14 -0.80 5.37 15.28
C PRO A 14 -1.06 4.25 16.27
N THR A 15 -2.09 3.48 16.15
CA THR A 15 -2.34 2.54 17.19
C THR A 15 -1.76 1.22 16.88
N ASN A 16 -1.90 0.38 16.15
CA ASN A 16 -1.25 -0.87 16.24
C ASN A 16 -1.26 -1.63 14.94
N THR A 17 -0.58 -2.73 14.94
CA THR A 17 -0.32 -3.49 13.74
C THR A 17 -1.53 -4.21 13.20
N GLY A 18 -2.50 -4.51 14.04
CA GLY A 18 -3.69 -5.18 13.56
C GLY A 18 -4.44 -4.38 12.52
N LYS A 19 -4.40 -3.07 12.62
CA LYS A 19 -5.10 -2.22 11.68
C LYS A 19 -4.50 -2.29 10.28
N THR A 20 -3.19 -2.46 10.21
CA THR A 20 -2.54 -2.57 8.91
C THR A 20 -3.08 -3.78 8.14
N TYR A 21 -3.18 -4.92 8.81
CA TYR A 21 -3.63 -6.11 8.11
C TYR A 21 -5.10 -6.03 7.73
N VAL A 22 -5.91 -5.40 8.57
CA VAL A 22 -7.31 -5.19 8.22
C VAL A 22 -7.43 -4.34 6.96
N ALA A 23 -6.63 -3.27 6.89
CA ALA A 23 -6.67 -2.39 5.74
C ALA A 23 -6.18 -3.10 4.49
N ILE A 24 -5.16 -3.93 4.62
CA ILE A 24 -4.66 -4.69 3.49
C ILE A 24 -5.71 -5.66 2.97
N GLU A 25 -6.39 -6.36 3.88
CA GLU A 25 -7.44 -7.27 3.46
C GLU A 25 -8.55 -6.51 2.73
N LYS A 26 -8.85 -5.31 3.19
CA LYS A 26 -9.85 -4.50 2.53
C LYS A 26 -9.39 -4.11 1.13
N MET A 27 -8.13 -3.72 1.00
CA MET A 27 -7.60 -3.37 -0.31
C MET A 27 -7.71 -4.52 -1.29
N LEU A 28 -7.45 -5.73 -0.83
CA LEU A 28 -7.45 -6.90 -1.71
C LEU A 28 -8.84 -7.28 -2.19
N LYS A 29 -9.87 -6.67 -1.64
CA LYS A 29 -11.22 -6.86 -2.14
C LYS A 29 -11.53 -5.95 -3.31
N TYR A 30 -10.69 -4.97 -3.58
CA TYR A 30 -10.83 -4.12 -4.75
C TYR A 30 -9.98 -4.70 -5.88
N GLU A 31 -10.22 -4.24 -7.08
CA GLU A 31 -9.49 -4.77 -8.22
C GLU A 31 -8.07 -4.21 -8.30
N SER A 32 -7.83 -3.07 -7.70
CA SER A 32 -6.51 -2.48 -7.71
C SER A 32 -6.33 -1.59 -6.50
N GLY A 33 -5.08 -1.34 -6.11
CA GLY A 33 -4.82 -0.51 -4.96
C GLY A 33 -3.37 -0.12 -4.82
N ILE A 34 -3.13 0.94 -4.05
CA ILE A 34 -1.80 1.38 -3.68
C ILE A 34 -1.78 1.58 -2.17
N PHE A 35 -0.73 1.11 -1.52
CA PHE A 35 -0.59 1.30 -0.09
C PHE A 35 0.83 1.76 0.22
N GLY A 36 0.95 2.89 0.92
CA GLY A 36 2.23 3.48 1.26
C GLY A 36 2.59 3.28 2.71
N PHE A 37 3.85 2.98 2.97
CA PHE A 37 4.36 2.74 4.30
C PHE A 37 5.53 3.67 4.58
N PRO A 38 5.72 4.04 5.84
CA PRO A 38 6.85 4.93 6.17
C PRO A 38 8.19 4.22 6.22
N LEU A 39 8.18 2.90 6.33
CA LEU A 39 9.40 2.13 6.47
C LEU A 39 9.50 1.08 5.39
N ARG A 40 10.70 0.96 4.82
CA ARG A 40 10.94 -0.01 3.76
C ARG A 40 10.69 -1.44 4.23
N LEU A 41 11.13 -1.77 5.45
CA LEU A 41 10.97 -3.13 5.95
C LEU A 41 9.52 -3.48 6.15
N LEU A 42 8.72 -2.52 6.57
CA LEU A 42 7.30 -2.77 6.73
C LEU A 42 6.63 -2.97 5.37
N ALA A 43 7.02 -2.16 4.38
CA ALA A 43 6.48 -2.35 3.04
C ALA A 43 6.82 -3.73 2.52
N ARG A 44 8.05 -4.20 2.76
CA ARG A 44 8.45 -5.52 2.29
C ARG A 44 7.65 -6.61 2.98
N GLU A 45 7.42 -6.46 4.27
CA GLU A 45 6.65 -7.45 5.01
C GLU A 45 5.22 -7.55 4.47
N VAL A 46 4.61 -6.41 4.21
CA VAL A 46 3.25 -6.40 3.68
C VAL A 46 3.22 -6.93 2.25
N TYR A 47 4.24 -6.59 1.46
CA TYR A 47 4.35 -7.15 0.11
C TYR A 47 4.35 -8.67 0.16
N ASP A 48 5.16 -9.25 1.05
CA ASP A 48 5.22 -10.70 1.16
C ASP A 48 3.86 -11.28 1.55
N LYS A 49 3.15 -10.59 2.43
CA LYS A 49 1.82 -11.05 2.84
C LYS A 49 0.86 -11.02 1.66
N CYS A 50 0.86 -9.96 0.89
CA CYS A 50 -0.02 -9.86 -0.26
C CYS A 50 0.30 -10.93 -1.29
N VAL A 51 1.58 -11.19 -1.52
CA VAL A 51 1.99 -12.23 -2.46
C VAL A 51 1.44 -13.59 -2.02
N SER A 52 1.44 -13.84 -0.72
CA SER A 52 0.95 -15.12 -0.24
C SER A 52 -0.57 -15.26 -0.43
N ILE A 53 -1.27 -14.16 -0.58
CA ILE A 53 -2.72 -14.20 -0.74
C ILE A 53 -3.14 -14.21 -2.21
N VAL A 54 -2.56 -13.30 -3.02
CA VAL A 54 -3.04 -13.13 -4.39
C VAL A 54 -2.01 -13.53 -5.45
N GLY A 55 -0.79 -13.84 -5.05
CA GLY A 55 0.24 -14.26 -5.99
C GLY A 55 1.17 -13.12 -6.39
N SER A 56 2.41 -13.49 -6.71
CA SER A 56 3.44 -12.49 -7.01
C SER A 56 3.17 -11.75 -8.31
N ASP A 57 2.37 -12.32 -9.20
CA ASP A 57 2.07 -11.67 -10.48
C ASP A 57 1.23 -10.42 -10.31
N ARG A 58 0.52 -10.30 -9.21
CA ARG A 58 -0.44 -9.22 -9.04
C ARG A 58 0.02 -8.13 -8.10
N VAL A 59 1.18 -8.28 -7.47
CA VAL A 59 1.64 -7.36 -6.44
C VAL A 59 2.97 -6.76 -6.84
N ALA A 60 3.10 -5.46 -6.73
CA ALA A 60 4.36 -4.76 -6.98
C ALA A 60 4.91 -4.22 -5.67
N LEU A 61 6.22 -4.08 -5.60
CA LEU A 61 6.90 -3.46 -4.46
C LEU A 61 7.76 -2.33 -5.00
N ILE A 62 7.54 -1.12 -4.50
CA ILE A 62 8.28 0.05 -4.96
C ILE A 62 8.80 0.80 -3.76
N THR A 63 10.11 0.73 -3.56
CA THR A 63 10.78 1.49 -2.50
C THR A 63 11.95 2.22 -3.12
N GLY A 64 12.66 2.99 -2.31
CA GLY A 64 13.83 3.65 -2.82
C GLY A 64 14.91 2.72 -3.30
N GLU A 65 14.91 1.48 -2.82
CA GLU A 65 15.95 0.52 -3.16
C GLU A 65 15.47 -0.67 -3.96
N GLU A 66 14.17 -0.92 -3.99
CA GLU A 66 13.65 -2.10 -4.67
C GLU A 66 12.49 -1.71 -5.57
N LYS A 67 12.47 -2.30 -6.75
CA LYS A 67 11.33 -2.12 -7.65
C LYS A 67 11.03 -3.46 -8.27
N ILE A 68 9.95 -4.05 -7.83
CA ILE A 68 9.45 -5.31 -8.37
C ILE A 68 8.08 -5.01 -8.94
N ILE A 69 7.98 -4.88 -10.26
CA ILE A 69 6.74 -4.42 -10.88
C ILE A 69 6.35 -5.39 -11.99
N PRO A 70 5.60 -6.44 -11.67
CA PRO A 70 5.09 -7.33 -12.72
C PRO A 70 4.17 -6.57 -13.65
N SER A 71 4.13 -6.96 -14.91
CA SER A 71 3.31 -6.27 -15.88
C SER A 71 1.81 -6.39 -15.56
N SER A 72 1.42 -7.41 -14.83
CA SER A 72 0.03 -7.62 -14.46
C SER A 72 -0.29 -7.17 -13.05
N ALA A 73 0.58 -6.36 -12.43
CA ALA A 73 0.37 -5.94 -11.05
C ALA A 73 -0.86 -5.07 -10.92
N ASP A 74 -1.69 -5.39 -9.94
CA ASP A 74 -2.87 -4.62 -9.60
C ASP A 74 -2.70 -3.89 -8.29
N TYR A 75 -1.85 -4.39 -7.41
CA TYR A 75 -1.64 -3.83 -6.09
C TYR A 75 -0.20 -3.36 -5.95
N PHE A 76 -0.01 -2.15 -5.47
CA PHE A 76 1.31 -1.54 -5.38
C PHE A 76 1.61 -1.24 -3.92
N ILE A 77 2.57 -1.96 -3.36
CA ILE A 77 3.02 -1.75 -1.98
C ILE A 77 4.29 -0.91 -2.06
N CYS A 78 4.27 0.24 -1.43
CA CYS A 78 5.33 1.25 -1.61
C CYS A 78 5.73 1.85 -0.30
N THR A 79 6.92 2.45 -0.27
CA THR A 79 7.19 3.44 0.77
C THR A 79 6.49 4.73 0.36
N VAL A 80 6.15 5.56 1.34
CA VAL A 80 5.34 6.75 1.07
C VAL A 80 6.01 7.65 0.04
N GLU A 81 7.33 7.84 0.15
CA GLU A 81 8.02 8.72 -0.78
C GLU A 81 8.12 8.14 -2.18
N SER A 82 7.86 6.84 -2.34
CA SER A 82 7.95 6.17 -3.63
C SER A 82 6.58 5.87 -4.24
N MET A 83 5.52 6.33 -3.62
CA MET A 83 4.18 6.05 -4.14
C MET A 83 3.98 6.69 -5.50
N PRO A 84 3.50 5.91 -6.49
CA PRO A 84 3.16 6.51 -7.77
C PRO A 84 2.01 7.50 -7.59
N LYS A 85 2.10 8.64 -8.22
CA LYS A 85 1.10 9.69 -8.02
C LYS A 85 0.06 9.74 -9.12
N ASP A 86 0.33 9.12 -10.23
CA ASP A 86 -0.57 9.18 -11.36
C ASP A 86 -1.18 7.83 -11.70
N LYS A 87 -1.16 6.90 -10.77
CA LYS A 87 -1.83 5.62 -10.96
C LYS A 87 -3.31 5.74 -10.67
N ASN A 88 -4.10 5.13 -11.52
CA ASN A 88 -5.54 5.14 -11.34
C ASN A 88 -5.96 3.81 -10.73
N VAL A 89 -6.18 3.80 -9.44
CA VAL A 89 -6.49 2.59 -8.70
C VAL A 89 -7.75 2.80 -7.86
N ASP A 90 -8.34 1.70 -7.42
CA ASP A 90 -9.60 1.75 -6.67
C ASP A 90 -9.40 2.02 -5.19
N PHE A 91 -8.24 1.71 -4.65
CA PHE A 91 -7.99 1.83 -3.21
C PHE A 91 -6.64 2.51 -3.01
N VAL A 92 -6.59 3.50 -2.11
CA VAL A 92 -5.34 4.14 -1.73
C VAL A 92 -5.27 4.15 -0.21
N GLY A 93 -4.18 3.65 0.34
CA GLY A 93 -3.98 3.64 1.79
C GLY A 93 -2.60 4.17 2.14
N ILE A 94 -2.49 4.75 3.32
CA ILE A 94 -1.23 5.26 3.84
C ILE A 94 -1.15 4.93 5.32
N ASP A 95 -0.03 4.35 5.72
CA ASP A 95 0.24 4.06 7.12
C ASP A 95 1.03 5.21 7.69
N GLU A 96 0.47 5.96 8.64
CA GLU A 96 1.10 7.16 9.18
C GLU A 96 1.76 6.97 10.52
N ILE A 97 1.82 5.76 11.03
CA ILE A 97 2.31 5.54 12.38
C ILE A 97 3.68 6.15 12.60
N GLN A 98 4.63 5.83 11.74
CA GLN A 98 6.00 6.31 11.90
C GLN A 98 6.13 7.77 11.53
N MET A 99 5.31 8.24 10.62
CA MET A 99 5.37 9.63 10.24
C MET A 99 4.99 10.54 11.40
N LEU A 100 4.00 10.12 12.19
CA LEU A 100 3.63 10.88 13.36
C LEU A 100 4.77 10.91 14.38
N SER A 101 5.47 9.80 14.53
CA SER A 101 6.61 9.76 15.44
C SER A 101 7.70 10.73 15.00
N LEU A 102 7.96 10.81 13.72
CA LEU A 102 8.99 11.69 13.22
C LEU A 102 8.62 13.15 13.40
N ILE A 103 7.38 13.48 13.20
CA ILE A 103 6.93 14.84 13.37
C ILE A 103 7.02 15.27 14.82
N HIS A 104 6.82 14.35 15.73
CA HIS A 104 6.78 14.66 17.14
C HIS A 104 8.15 15.03 17.70
N ILE A 105 9.18 14.70 17.04
CA ILE A 105 10.50 15.08 17.47
C ILE A 105 10.77 16.53 17.18
#